data_bca40691a86fb161e9d7d089b117e47c
#
_entry.id   bca40691a86fb161e9d7d089b117e47c
#
_cell.length_a   1.000
_cell.length_b   1.000
_cell.length_c   1.000
_cell.angle_alpha   90.00
_cell.angle_beta   90.00
_cell.angle_gamma   90.00
#
_symmetry.space_group_name_H-M   'P 1'
#
loop_
_entity.id
_entity.type
_entity.pdbx_description
1 polymer ?
#
loop_
_entity_poly.entity_id
_entity_poly.type
_entity_poly.pdbx_seq_one_letter_code
_entity_poly.pdbx_strand_id
1 'polypeptide(L)'
;MLKIYKTSTVEKKTKKVKKMTTDCWIDLIVPTTDEIDKVATRTGVDKNLILKLLDTDELPRVEQEDNATLIVIDIPYLEEKAEHKYKTYPLGIIITNNNYIITVSVKKTTMLNDFKRNIVKDFRTAKKTRFLIQILLKSASSYLKALKEVNNDIEAKEKVLKKSTENKDLV
;
A
#
# COMPACT_ATOMS: atom_id res chain seq x y z
N MET A 1 -13.44 5.42 -1.84
CA MET A 1 -13.29 5.62 -3.31
C MET A 1 -12.83 4.33 -3.95
N LEU A 2 -13.66 3.78 -4.84
CA LEU A 2 -13.40 2.54 -5.59
C LEU A 2 -12.81 2.84 -6.97
N LYS A 3 -11.70 2.20 -7.30
CA LYS A 3 -11.12 2.21 -8.66
C LYS A 3 -10.82 0.79 -9.11
N ILE A 4 -11.01 0.52 -10.39
CA ILE A 4 -10.79 -0.79 -10.97
C ILE A 4 -9.78 -0.66 -12.10
N TYR A 5 -8.79 -1.53 -12.12
CA TYR A 5 -7.73 -1.55 -13.12
C TYR A 5 -7.63 -2.92 -13.77
N LYS A 6 -7.32 -2.95 -15.04
CA LYS A 6 -7.07 -4.19 -15.79
C LYS A 6 -5.95 -3.99 -16.79
N THR A 7 -5.05 -4.97 -16.84
CA THR A 7 -3.98 -4.99 -17.85
C THR A 7 -4.54 -5.57 -19.14
N SER A 8 -4.42 -4.81 -20.24
CA SER A 8 -4.78 -5.29 -21.57
C SER A 8 -3.85 -6.42 -22.01
N THR A 9 -4.40 -7.49 -22.54
CA THR A 9 -3.63 -8.62 -23.08
C THR A 9 -2.84 -8.25 -24.34
N VAL A 10 -3.37 -7.32 -25.14
CA VAL A 10 -2.78 -6.85 -26.39
C VAL A 10 -1.71 -5.78 -26.12
N GLU A 11 -2.10 -4.67 -25.49
CA GLU A 11 -1.20 -3.53 -25.28
C GLU A 11 -0.22 -3.74 -24.13
N LYS A 12 -0.44 -4.76 -23.27
CA LYS A 12 0.32 -5.03 -22.04
C LYS A 12 0.37 -3.82 -21.07
N LYS A 13 -0.58 -2.90 -21.20
CA LYS A 13 -0.73 -1.70 -20.36
C LYS A 13 -1.95 -1.82 -19.45
N THR A 14 -1.79 -1.35 -18.22
CA THR A 14 -2.87 -1.29 -17.23
C THR A 14 -3.65 0.00 -17.40
N LYS A 15 -4.96 -0.14 -17.53
CA LYS A 15 -5.90 0.97 -17.68
C LYS A 15 -7.00 0.89 -16.61
N LYS A 16 -7.54 2.05 -16.23
CA LYS A 16 -8.75 2.11 -15.41
C LYS A 16 -9.94 1.61 -16.23
N VAL A 17 -10.75 0.74 -15.62
CA VAL A 17 -11.96 0.17 -16.23
C VAL A 17 -13.20 0.44 -15.38
N LYS A 18 -14.39 0.35 -15.96
CA LYS A 18 -15.66 0.62 -15.25
C LYS A 18 -16.25 -0.64 -14.60
N LYS A 19 -15.98 -1.82 -15.15
CA LYS A 19 -16.60 -3.09 -14.72
C LYS A 19 -15.59 -3.97 -13.99
N MET A 20 -16.03 -4.60 -12.91
CA MET A 20 -15.27 -5.65 -12.21
C MET A 20 -15.40 -6.95 -13.01
N THR A 21 -14.32 -7.34 -13.67
CA THR A 21 -14.20 -8.61 -14.38
C THR A 21 -13.08 -9.43 -13.77
N THR A 22 -13.02 -10.72 -14.02
CA THR A 22 -11.89 -11.57 -13.61
C THR A 22 -10.56 -10.95 -14.01
N ASP A 23 -9.51 -11.21 -13.24
CA ASP A 23 -8.16 -10.69 -13.45
C ASP A 23 -8.01 -9.16 -13.34
N CYS A 24 -9.00 -8.45 -12.80
CA CYS A 24 -8.84 -7.04 -12.50
C CYS A 24 -8.24 -6.83 -11.09
N TRP A 25 -7.62 -5.67 -10.92
CA TRP A 25 -7.22 -5.13 -9.64
C TRP A 25 -8.26 -4.11 -9.16
N ILE A 26 -8.82 -4.32 -7.99
CA ILE A 26 -9.78 -3.45 -7.31
C ILE A 26 -9.02 -2.67 -6.24
N ASP A 27 -9.02 -1.35 -6.32
CA ASP A 27 -8.31 -0.46 -5.40
C ASP A 27 -9.33 0.36 -4.57
N LEU A 28 -9.43 0.04 -3.29
CA LEU A 28 -10.31 0.67 -2.31
C LEU A 28 -9.50 1.63 -1.42
N ILE A 29 -9.76 2.92 -1.54
CA ILE A 29 -9.12 3.96 -0.71
C ILE A 29 -10.23 4.68 0.04
N VAL A 30 -10.28 4.55 1.36
CA VAL A 30 -11.35 5.09 2.21
C VAL A 30 -12.71 4.84 1.54
N PRO A 31 -13.09 3.57 1.32
CA PRO A 31 -14.32 3.24 0.59
C PRO A 31 -15.56 3.60 1.41
N THR A 32 -16.65 3.90 0.72
CA THR A 32 -17.99 3.99 1.33
C THR A 32 -18.56 2.59 1.56
N THR A 33 -19.57 2.50 2.41
CA THR A 33 -20.30 1.22 2.65
C THR A 33 -20.83 0.62 1.35
N ASP A 34 -21.42 1.44 0.48
CA ASP A 34 -21.92 0.99 -0.83
C ASP A 34 -20.80 0.45 -1.75
N GLU A 35 -19.61 1.06 -1.70
CA GLU A 35 -18.46 0.58 -2.46
C GLU A 35 -17.97 -0.77 -1.94
N ILE A 36 -17.98 -0.97 -0.61
CA ILE A 36 -17.62 -2.24 0.05
C ILE A 36 -18.65 -3.31 -0.33
N ASP A 37 -19.96 -3.04 -0.19
CA ASP A 37 -21.03 -3.98 -0.51
C ASP A 37 -20.97 -4.41 -1.98
N LYS A 38 -20.70 -3.47 -2.89
CA LYS A 38 -20.54 -3.75 -4.32
C LYS A 38 -19.36 -4.69 -4.60
N VAL A 39 -18.22 -4.48 -3.92
CA VAL A 39 -17.04 -5.33 -4.07
C VAL A 39 -17.27 -6.70 -3.45
N ALA A 40 -17.80 -6.78 -2.23
CA ALA A 40 -18.11 -8.02 -1.53
C ALA A 40 -19.05 -8.91 -2.37
N THR A 41 -20.17 -8.35 -2.84
CA THR A 41 -21.14 -9.06 -3.69
C THR A 41 -20.51 -9.57 -4.98
N ARG A 42 -19.66 -8.77 -5.63
CA ARG A 42 -19.08 -9.14 -6.91
C ARG A 42 -17.96 -10.16 -6.80
N THR A 43 -17.15 -10.09 -5.74
CA THR A 43 -15.95 -10.91 -5.58
C THR A 43 -16.14 -12.10 -4.67
N GLY A 44 -17.26 -12.15 -3.90
CA GLY A 44 -17.52 -13.19 -2.90
C GLY A 44 -16.65 -13.08 -1.64
N VAL A 45 -15.95 -11.96 -1.45
CA VAL A 45 -15.18 -11.70 -0.24
C VAL A 45 -16.10 -11.30 0.89
N ASP A 46 -15.85 -11.78 2.10
CA ASP A 46 -16.59 -11.33 3.28
C ASP A 46 -16.37 -9.83 3.49
N LYS A 47 -17.48 -9.10 3.57
CA LYS A 47 -17.49 -7.67 3.86
C LYS A 47 -16.70 -7.30 5.11
N ASN A 48 -16.75 -8.15 6.14
CA ASN A 48 -16.06 -7.92 7.40
C ASN A 48 -14.54 -7.92 7.24
N LEU A 49 -13.99 -8.70 6.29
CA LEU A 49 -12.56 -8.64 5.97
C LEU A 49 -12.15 -7.27 5.42
N ILE A 50 -12.99 -6.68 4.56
CA ILE A 50 -12.70 -5.34 4.01
C ILE A 50 -12.82 -4.29 5.12
N LEU A 51 -13.81 -4.41 6.00
CA LEU A 51 -14.04 -3.48 7.11
C LEU A 51 -12.87 -3.49 8.12
N LYS A 52 -12.36 -4.67 8.50
CA LYS A 52 -11.19 -4.81 9.38
C LYS A 52 -9.99 -4.04 8.84
N LEU A 53 -9.77 -4.04 7.53
CA LEU A 53 -8.65 -3.35 6.88
C LEU A 53 -8.76 -1.81 6.87
N LEU A 54 -9.85 -1.26 7.35
CA LEU A 54 -10.04 0.18 7.53
C LEU A 54 -9.70 0.65 8.95
N ASP A 55 -9.30 -0.27 9.83
CA ASP A 55 -8.70 0.07 11.12
C ASP A 55 -7.23 0.48 10.91
N THR A 56 -6.86 1.63 11.45
CA THR A 56 -5.46 2.14 11.36
C THR A 56 -4.48 1.37 12.22
N ASP A 57 -4.98 0.64 13.21
CA ASP A 57 -4.19 -0.15 14.18
C ASP A 57 -4.15 -1.64 13.79
N GLU A 58 -4.62 -1.99 12.58
CA GLU A 58 -4.61 -3.36 12.08
C GLU A 58 -3.17 -3.88 11.93
N LEU A 59 -2.89 -5.06 12.48
CA LEU A 59 -1.54 -5.63 12.53
C LEU A 59 -1.17 -6.38 11.25
N PRO A 60 0.10 -6.28 10.79
CA PRO A 60 0.62 -7.07 9.68
C PRO A 60 0.47 -8.57 9.93
N ARG A 61 -0.15 -9.27 8.98
CA ARG A 61 -0.34 -10.73 9.03
C ARG A 61 -0.71 -11.31 7.67
N VAL A 62 -0.69 -12.63 7.60
CA VAL A 62 -1.27 -13.41 6.51
C VAL A 62 -2.34 -14.32 7.11
N GLU A 63 -3.53 -14.30 6.53
CA GLU A 63 -4.69 -15.05 6.99
C GLU A 63 -5.33 -15.75 5.79
N GLN A 64 -5.58 -17.06 5.93
CA GLN A 64 -6.25 -17.84 4.89
C GLN A 64 -7.72 -17.94 5.24
N GLU A 65 -8.56 -17.47 4.33
CA GLU A 65 -10.02 -17.59 4.40
C GLU A 65 -10.52 -18.58 3.34
N ASP A 66 -11.76 -19.04 3.44
CA ASP A 66 -12.34 -20.06 2.55
C ASP A 66 -12.17 -19.72 1.07
N ASN A 67 -12.41 -18.46 0.70
CA ASN A 67 -12.42 -18.01 -0.70
C ASN A 67 -11.32 -17.00 -1.04
N ALA A 68 -10.45 -16.67 -0.08
CA ALA A 68 -9.45 -15.63 -0.27
C ALA A 68 -8.26 -15.78 0.68
N THR A 69 -7.12 -15.22 0.29
CA THR A 69 -5.98 -14.99 1.17
C THR A 69 -5.91 -13.51 1.47
N LEU A 70 -5.92 -13.15 2.75
CA LEU A 70 -5.70 -11.81 3.26
C LEU A 70 -4.23 -11.63 3.62
N ILE A 71 -3.62 -10.56 3.15
CA ILE A 71 -2.27 -10.13 3.53
C ILE A 71 -2.37 -8.68 3.99
N VAL A 72 -1.91 -8.41 5.20
CA VAL A 72 -1.79 -7.05 5.74
C VAL A 72 -0.32 -6.70 5.88
N ILE A 73 0.07 -5.56 5.34
CA ILE A 73 1.42 -5.01 5.47
C ILE A 73 1.35 -3.56 5.90
N ASP A 74 2.33 -3.10 6.65
CA ASP A 74 2.48 -1.68 6.93
C ASP A 74 3.20 -0.96 5.79
N ILE A 75 2.80 0.27 5.53
CA ILE A 75 3.44 1.13 4.53
C ILE A 75 3.90 2.42 5.19
N PRO A 76 5.17 2.83 5.01
CA PRO A 76 5.66 4.09 5.54
C PRO A 76 5.08 5.28 4.75
N TYR A 77 4.75 6.34 5.45
CA TYR A 77 4.36 7.61 4.86
C TYR A 77 4.97 8.80 5.60
N LEU A 78 5.18 9.87 4.87
CA LEU A 78 5.70 11.12 5.41
C LEU A 78 4.55 11.94 5.99
N GLU A 79 4.69 12.38 7.23
CA GLU A 79 3.77 13.30 7.91
C GLU A 79 4.51 14.59 8.27
N GLU A 80 4.48 15.57 7.38
CA GLU A 80 5.30 16.79 7.45
C GLU A 80 5.09 17.64 8.72
N LYS A 81 3.93 17.52 9.36
CA LYS A 81 3.56 18.31 10.53
C LYS A 81 3.68 17.57 11.86
N ALA A 82 4.13 16.33 11.87
CA ALA A 82 4.25 15.53 13.08
C ALA A 82 5.65 15.63 13.69
N GLU A 83 5.73 15.39 15.00
CA GLU A 83 6.98 15.27 15.73
C GLU A 83 7.88 14.17 15.15
N HIS A 84 7.26 13.06 14.70
CA HIS A 84 7.90 11.99 13.96
C HIS A 84 7.55 12.12 12.47
N LYS A 85 8.55 12.40 11.65
CA LYS A 85 8.42 12.62 10.21
C LYS A 85 7.81 11.42 9.45
N TYR A 86 8.11 10.21 9.89
CA TYR A 86 7.60 8.97 9.30
C TYR A 86 6.67 8.24 10.25
N LYS A 87 5.55 7.78 9.71
CA LYS A 87 4.58 6.89 10.33
C LYS A 87 4.26 5.74 9.37
N THR A 88 3.58 4.72 9.87
CA THR A 88 3.06 3.62 9.05
C THR A 88 1.54 3.62 9.05
N TYR A 89 0.95 2.98 8.06
CA TYR A 89 -0.45 2.60 8.04
C TYR A 89 -0.63 1.27 7.31
N PRO A 90 -1.67 0.49 7.66
CA PRO A 90 -1.92 -0.80 7.03
C PRO A 90 -2.37 -0.66 5.59
N LEU A 91 -1.85 -1.52 4.73
CA LEU A 91 -2.37 -1.85 3.42
C LEU A 91 -2.85 -3.29 3.42
N GLY A 92 -4.15 -3.49 3.29
CA GLY A 92 -4.72 -4.80 3.07
C GLY A 92 -4.63 -5.22 1.61
N ILE A 93 -4.28 -6.48 1.36
CA ILE A 93 -4.26 -7.11 0.04
C ILE A 93 -5.06 -8.39 0.15
N ILE A 94 -6.15 -8.51 -0.62
CA ILE A 94 -6.99 -9.70 -0.65
C ILE A 94 -6.85 -10.33 -2.03
N ILE A 95 -6.44 -11.60 -2.07
CA ILE A 95 -6.34 -12.40 -3.28
C ILE A 95 -7.44 -13.44 -3.24
N THR A 96 -8.38 -13.38 -4.18
CA THR A 96 -9.53 -14.29 -4.21
C THR A 96 -9.28 -15.51 -5.11
N ASN A 97 -9.97 -16.63 -4.82
CA ASN A 97 -9.92 -17.86 -5.62
C ASN A 97 -10.55 -17.65 -7.02
N ASN A 98 -11.49 -16.73 -7.16
CA ASN A 98 -12.16 -16.38 -8.42
C ASN A 98 -11.46 -15.25 -9.21
N ASN A 99 -10.14 -15.12 -8.99
CA ASN A 99 -9.24 -14.30 -9.81
C ASN A 99 -9.37 -12.77 -9.66
N TYR A 100 -9.72 -12.28 -8.48
CA TYR A 100 -9.59 -10.86 -8.15
C TYR A 100 -8.36 -10.62 -7.25
N ILE A 101 -7.79 -9.43 -7.34
CA ILE A 101 -6.90 -8.87 -6.34
C ILE A 101 -7.47 -7.53 -5.90
N ILE A 102 -7.58 -7.34 -4.58
CA ILE A 102 -8.19 -6.17 -3.97
C ILE A 102 -7.15 -5.55 -3.04
N THR A 103 -6.90 -4.25 -3.17
CA THR A 103 -6.12 -3.48 -2.20
C THR A 103 -7.04 -2.57 -1.42
N VAL A 104 -6.87 -2.51 -0.11
CA VAL A 104 -7.68 -1.69 0.81
C VAL A 104 -6.76 -0.83 1.64
N SER A 105 -7.01 0.47 1.70
CA SER A 105 -6.22 1.39 2.51
C SER A 105 -7.05 2.55 3.05
N VAL A 106 -6.65 3.07 4.21
CA VAL A 106 -7.21 4.26 4.87
C VAL A 106 -6.62 5.55 4.36
N LYS A 107 -5.55 5.47 3.54
CA LYS A 107 -4.87 6.63 2.94
C LYS A 107 -4.50 6.33 1.49
N LYS A 108 -4.40 7.39 0.71
CA LYS A 108 -3.90 7.31 -0.67
C LYS A 108 -2.40 7.04 -0.64
N THR A 109 -1.97 5.88 -1.12
CA THR A 109 -0.56 5.54 -1.23
C THR A 109 0.04 5.92 -2.58
N THR A 110 1.20 6.58 -2.56
CA THR A 110 1.97 6.90 -3.77
C THR A 110 2.59 5.64 -4.38
N MET A 111 2.93 4.64 -3.57
CA MET A 111 3.53 3.38 -3.98
C MET A 111 2.70 2.65 -5.04
N LEU A 112 1.37 2.56 -4.86
CA LEU A 112 0.48 1.93 -5.82
C LEU A 112 0.27 2.74 -7.11
N ASN A 113 0.62 4.03 -7.12
CA ASN A 113 0.51 4.85 -8.33
C ASN A 113 1.46 4.40 -9.44
N ASP A 114 2.63 3.84 -9.10
CA ASP A 114 3.59 3.34 -10.10
C ASP A 114 2.98 2.21 -10.95
N PHE A 115 2.17 1.35 -10.34
CA PHE A 115 1.42 0.30 -11.05
C PHE A 115 0.34 0.90 -11.98
N LYS A 116 -0.38 1.92 -11.48
CA LYS A 116 -1.44 2.61 -12.24
C LYS A 116 -0.88 3.37 -13.44
N ARG A 117 0.36 3.85 -13.34
CA ARG A 117 1.07 4.62 -14.38
C ARG A 117 1.89 3.74 -15.31
N ASN A 118 1.86 2.42 -15.15
CA ASN A 118 2.65 1.46 -15.93
C ASN A 118 4.18 1.66 -15.82
N ILE A 119 4.65 2.15 -14.68
CA ILE A 119 6.09 2.35 -14.40
C ILE A 119 6.72 1.02 -13.94
N VAL A 120 5.95 0.16 -13.27
CA VAL A 120 6.45 -1.13 -12.79
C VAL A 120 6.59 -2.10 -13.95
N LYS A 121 7.82 -2.56 -14.19
CA LYS A 121 8.14 -3.48 -15.27
C LYS A 121 7.40 -4.81 -15.09
N ASP A 122 6.89 -5.37 -16.19
CA ASP A 122 6.22 -6.67 -16.24
C ASP A 122 5.01 -6.82 -15.29
N PHE A 123 4.46 -5.71 -14.83
CA PHE A 123 3.23 -5.69 -14.04
C PHE A 123 2.03 -6.12 -14.88
N ARG A 124 1.23 -7.05 -14.34
CA ARG A 124 -0.05 -7.48 -14.94
C ARG A 124 -1.04 -7.83 -13.83
N THR A 125 -2.24 -7.33 -13.93
CA THR A 125 -3.31 -7.60 -12.96
C THR A 125 -3.70 -9.08 -12.88
N ALA A 126 -3.59 -9.82 -13.98
CA ALA A 126 -3.83 -11.27 -14.03
C ALA A 126 -2.75 -12.11 -13.29
N LYS A 127 -1.56 -11.58 -13.07
CA LYS A 127 -0.46 -12.26 -12.38
C LYS A 127 -0.42 -11.89 -10.90
N LYS A 128 -1.43 -12.35 -10.14
CA LYS A 128 -1.68 -11.95 -8.74
C LYS A 128 -0.48 -12.15 -7.82
N THR A 129 0.15 -13.32 -7.85
CA THR A 129 1.35 -13.60 -7.03
C THR A 129 2.51 -12.67 -7.39
N ARG A 130 2.75 -12.44 -8.67
CA ARG A 130 3.77 -11.47 -9.11
C ARG A 130 3.43 -10.06 -8.63
N PHE A 131 2.18 -9.65 -8.75
CA PHE A 131 1.73 -8.34 -8.28
C PHE A 131 1.93 -8.20 -6.76
N LEU A 132 1.57 -9.22 -5.97
CA LEU A 132 1.85 -9.25 -4.53
C LEU A 132 3.34 -9.06 -4.24
N ILE A 133 4.22 -9.84 -4.87
CA ILE A 133 5.67 -9.73 -4.69
C ILE A 133 6.16 -8.33 -5.07
N GLN A 134 5.66 -7.76 -6.16
CA GLN A 134 6.02 -6.40 -6.58
C GLN A 134 5.55 -5.33 -5.58
N ILE A 135 4.38 -5.51 -4.95
CA ILE A 135 3.92 -4.64 -3.85
C ILE A 135 4.88 -4.74 -2.66
N LEU A 136 5.25 -5.96 -2.24
CA LEU A 136 6.19 -6.18 -1.13
C LEU A 136 7.57 -5.55 -1.40
N LEU A 137 8.10 -5.71 -2.61
CA LEU A 137 9.37 -5.08 -3.02
C LEU A 137 9.29 -3.56 -3.01
N LYS A 138 8.18 -2.99 -3.46
CA LYS A 138 7.95 -1.54 -3.41
C LYS A 138 7.82 -1.04 -1.96
N SER A 139 7.15 -1.78 -1.10
CA SER A 139 7.05 -1.47 0.33
C SER A 139 8.44 -1.48 0.98
N ALA A 140 9.23 -2.54 0.78
CA ALA A 140 10.61 -2.62 1.29
C ALA A 140 11.47 -1.45 0.78
N SER A 141 11.37 -1.10 -0.50
CA SER A 141 12.09 0.06 -1.07
C SER A 141 11.66 1.38 -0.42
N SER A 142 10.37 1.53 -0.07
CA SER A 142 9.85 2.71 0.62
C SER A 142 10.41 2.82 2.05
N TYR A 143 10.52 1.70 2.76
CA TYR A 143 11.17 1.66 4.08
C TYR A 143 12.65 2.03 4.02
N LEU A 144 13.39 1.47 3.07
CA LEU A 144 14.82 1.80 2.89
C LEU A 144 15.02 3.29 2.60
N LYS A 145 14.14 3.90 1.80
CA LYS A 145 14.18 5.34 1.55
C LYS A 145 13.90 6.14 2.83
N ALA A 146 12.86 5.77 3.58
CA ALA A 146 12.50 6.42 4.83
C ALA A 146 13.65 6.34 5.86
N LEU A 147 14.25 5.15 6.03
CA LEU A 147 15.39 4.95 6.93
C LEU A 147 16.60 5.82 6.54
N LYS A 148 16.91 5.92 5.26
CA LYS A 148 18.01 6.77 4.78
C LYS A 148 17.77 8.25 5.12
N GLU A 149 16.53 8.74 4.96
CA GLU A 149 16.19 10.12 5.31
C GLU A 149 16.26 10.36 6.83
N VAL A 150 15.78 9.41 7.65
CA VAL A 150 15.90 9.49 9.12
C VAL A 150 17.37 9.53 9.55
N ASN A 151 18.22 8.68 8.99
CA ASN A 151 19.66 8.68 9.31
C ASN A 151 20.31 10.00 8.94
N ASN A 152 20.00 10.58 7.78
CA ASN A 152 20.54 11.89 7.39
C ASN A 152 20.10 13.01 8.37
N ASP A 153 18.83 12.96 8.83
CA ASP A 153 18.31 13.92 9.81
C ASP A 153 19.03 13.78 11.18
N ILE A 154 19.33 12.54 11.61
CA ILE A 154 20.09 12.27 12.84
C ILE A 154 21.52 12.83 12.73
N GLU A 155 22.24 12.51 11.66
CA GLU A 155 23.59 13.02 11.43
C GLU A 155 23.66 14.55 11.41
N ALA A 156 22.66 15.21 10.81
CA ALA A 156 22.57 16.65 10.79
C ALA A 156 22.41 17.24 12.21
N LYS A 157 21.54 16.64 13.03
CA LYS A 157 21.32 17.05 14.42
C LYS A 157 22.54 16.81 15.30
N GLU A 158 23.24 15.68 15.16
CA GLU A 158 24.46 15.38 15.88
C GLU A 158 25.58 16.40 15.58
N LYS A 159 25.74 16.80 14.32
CA LYS A 159 26.72 17.84 13.95
C LYS A 159 26.43 19.18 14.62
N VAL A 160 25.16 19.56 14.74
CA VAL A 160 24.73 20.78 15.42
C VAL A 160 25.04 20.70 16.93
N LEU A 161 24.72 19.56 17.55
CA LEU A 161 24.98 19.33 18.98
C LEU A 161 26.48 19.38 19.30
N LYS A 162 27.33 18.72 18.52
CA LYS A 162 28.80 18.75 18.69
C LYS A 162 29.34 20.19 18.66
N LYS A 163 28.95 20.97 17.64
CA LYS A 163 29.37 22.38 17.53
C LYS A 163 28.90 23.23 18.73
N SER A 164 27.69 22.97 19.28
CA SER A 164 27.19 23.72 20.42
C SER A 164 27.90 23.35 21.73
N THR A 165 28.34 22.11 21.86
CA THR A 165 29.12 21.64 23.03
C THR A 165 30.53 22.21 23.00
N GLU A 166 31.25 22.13 21.85
CA GLU A 166 32.56 22.72 21.65
C GLU A 166 32.60 24.23 21.94
N ASN A 167 31.53 24.96 21.61
CA ASN A 167 31.42 26.39 21.93
C ASN A 167 31.12 26.70 23.40
N LYS A 168 30.57 25.74 24.16
CA LYS A 168 30.36 25.89 25.62
C LYS A 168 31.62 25.62 26.43
N ASP A 169 32.54 24.79 25.94
CA ASP A 169 33.81 24.47 26.58
C ASP A 169 34.88 25.58 26.32
N LEU A 170 34.57 26.60 25.54
CA LEU A 170 35.46 27.74 25.23
C LEU A 170 35.10 29.02 26.02
N VAL A 171 34.15 28.99 26.94
CA VAL A 171 33.73 30.09 27.83
C VAL A 171 33.97 29.69 29.28
#